data_9e54da20d5f519e66b9ae51572b4fa9b
#
_entry.id   9e54da20d5f519e66b9ae51572b4fa9b
#
_cell.length_a   1.000
_cell.length_b   1.000
_cell.length_c   1.000
_cell.angle_alpha   90.00
_cell.angle_beta   90.00
_cell.angle_gamma   90.00
#
_symmetry.space_group_name_H-M   'P 1'
#
loop_
_entity.id
_entity.type
_entity.pdbx_description
1 polymer ?
#
loop_
_entity_poly.entity_id
_entity_poly.type
_entity_poly.pdbx_seq_one_letter_code
_entity_poly.pdbx_strand_id
1 'polypeptide(L)'
;MAETSLVREDETLESLFGGRLQILQKKKGYRYTIDSILLAHFVEPKKGERILELGAGSGVISLLLAFRNPGVRVTGVEIQAELADMAGRSISMNGLEGRVHIVPGDVRNAAGLLEARSQDVAVFNPPYRKRGSGRVNPGREKALARHEIAGTITDFLRAASCALEPGGRVCLIYPCSRMVEAIHRMRLEKMEPKRLRMVHSKPGSRGDFVLVEGIKGGGEELSVLPPLFVYREGERYSEELEALFRNLSGAGG
;
A
#
# COMPACT_ATOMS: atom_id res chain seq x y z
N MET A 1 -10.11 12.99 -27.10
CA MET A 1 -11.34 13.55 -26.46
C MET A 1 -12.03 12.64 -25.44
N ALA A 2 -11.56 11.39 -25.25
CA ALA A 2 -12.12 10.46 -24.24
C ALA A 2 -11.55 10.63 -22.81
N GLU A 3 -10.33 11.18 -22.69
CA GLU A 3 -9.64 11.29 -21.39
C GLU A 3 -10.25 12.30 -20.42
N THR A 4 -10.82 13.40 -20.93
CA THR A 4 -11.39 14.45 -20.08
C THR A 4 -12.68 14.02 -19.37
N SER A 5 -13.36 12.98 -19.85
CA SER A 5 -14.58 12.43 -19.25
C SER A 5 -14.31 11.52 -18.04
N LEU A 6 -13.08 11.08 -17.84
CA LEU A 6 -12.69 10.17 -16.75
C LEU A 6 -12.31 10.89 -15.44
N VAL A 7 -12.01 12.19 -15.50
CA VAL A 7 -11.66 13.02 -14.34
C VAL A 7 -12.88 13.82 -13.90
N ARG A 8 -13.30 13.67 -12.65
CA ARG A 8 -14.44 14.41 -12.10
C ARG A 8 -14.01 15.77 -11.55
N GLU A 9 -14.96 16.70 -11.36
CA GLU A 9 -14.68 18.06 -10.88
C GLU A 9 -13.96 18.13 -9.53
N ASP A 10 -14.21 17.16 -8.63
CA ASP A 10 -13.60 17.08 -7.31
C ASP A 10 -12.30 16.25 -7.28
N GLU A 11 -11.77 15.88 -8.46
CA GLU A 11 -10.58 15.05 -8.63
C GLU A 11 -9.44 15.81 -9.30
N THR A 12 -8.23 15.32 -9.12
CA THR A 12 -7.02 15.70 -9.85
C THR A 12 -6.43 14.47 -10.52
N LEU A 13 -5.85 14.69 -11.70
CA LEU A 13 -5.02 13.69 -12.37
C LEU A 13 -3.56 13.96 -12.03
N GLU A 14 -2.91 13.00 -11.42
CA GLU A 14 -1.48 13.04 -11.14
C GLU A 14 -0.74 12.09 -12.07
N SER A 15 0.41 12.55 -12.56
CA SER A 15 1.28 11.78 -13.43
C SER A 15 2.54 11.39 -12.67
N LEU A 16 2.84 10.10 -12.64
CA LEU A 16 4.08 9.56 -12.12
C LEU A 16 4.97 9.09 -13.28
N PHE A 17 6.27 9.02 -13.02
CA PHE A 17 7.25 8.45 -13.96
C PHE A 17 7.25 9.11 -15.34
N GLY A 18 7.29 10.44 -15.36
CA GLY A 18 7.31 11.20 -16.60
C GLY A 18 6.03 11.07 -17.43
N GLY A 19 4.89 10.88 -16.77
CA GLY A 19 3.58 10.76 -17.44
C GLY A 19 3.18 9.34 -17.84
N ARG A 20 4.02 8.33 -17.54
CA ARG A 20 3.77 6.93 -17.94
C ARG A 20 2.75 6.21 -17.05
N LEU A 21 2.48 6.73 -15.86
CA LEU A 21 1.45 6.23 -14.96
C LEU A 21 0.57 7.38 -14.50
N GLN A 22 -0.72 7.26 -14.71
CA GLN A 22 -1.71 8.27 -14.38
C GLN A 22 -2.59 7.81 -13.23
N ILE A 23 -2.77 8.66 -12.22
CA ILE A 23 -3.51 8.32 -11.01
C ILE A 23 -4.49 9.44 -10.68
N LEU A 24 -5.76 9.07 -10.55
CA LEU A 24 -6.80 9.96 -10.06
C LEU A 24 -6.73 10.09 -8.54
N GLN A 25 -6.93 11.30 -8.05
CA GLN A 25 -7.00 11.58 -6.62
C GLN A 25 -8.08 12.62 -6.30
N LYS A 26 -8.61 12.56 -5.08
CA LYS A 26 -9.51 13.61 -4.60
C LYS A 26 -8.74 14.93 -4.43
N LYS A 27 -9.33 16.06 -4.83
CA LYS A 27 -8.82 17.42 -4.51
C LYS A 27 -8.84 17.66 -3.00
N LYS A 28 -9.86 17.14 -2.32
CA LYS A 28 -10.03 17.22 -0.86
C LYS A 28 -10.39 15.84 -0.33
N GLY A 29 -9.73 15.37 0.74
CA GLY A 29 -10.00 14.09 1.36
C GLY A 29 -8.82 13.13 1.33
N TYR A 30 -9.08 11.86 0.96
CA TYR A 30 -8.02 10.86 0.86
C TYR A 30 -7.11 11.15 -0.34
N ARG A 31 -5.83 11.18 -0.06
CA ARG A 31 -4.75 11.23 -1.06
C ARG A 31 -3.65 10.26 -0.63
N TYR A 32 -3.03 9.57 -1.57
CA TYR A 32 -1.86 8.76 -1.24
C TYR A 32 -0.69 9.65 -0.83
N THR A 33 0.19 9.13 -0.05
CA THR A 33 1.41 9.79 0.41
C THR A 33 2.64 8.93 0.05
N ILE A 34 3.82 9.42 0.38
CA ILE A 34 5.07 8.75 0.02
C ILE A 34 5.16 7.33 0.59
N ASP A 35 4.50 7.05 1.71
CA ASP A 35 4.44 5.72 2.32
C ASP A 35 3.89 4.65 1.38
N SER A 36 2.87 4.97 0.59
CA SER A 36 2.33 4.05 -0.43
C SER A 36 3.37 3.73 -1.52
N ILE A 37 4.14 4.73 -1.95
CA ILE A 37 5.21 4.55 -2.94
C ILE A 37 6.34 3.69 -2.36
N LEU A 38 6.74 3.97 -1.11
CA LEU A 38 7.78 3.23 -0.41
C LEU A 38 7.39 1.77 -0.20
N LEU A 39 6.13 1.52 0.19
CA LEU A 39 5.62 0.16 0.34
C LEU A 39 5.61 -0.58 -1.00
N ALA A 40 5.07 0.03 -2.06
CA ALA A 40 5.07 -0.58 -3.38
C ALA A 40 6.49 -0.90 -3.88
N HIS A 41 7.48 -0.09 -3.49
CA HIS A 41 8.89 -0.35 -3.81
C HIS A 41 9.50 -1.46 -2.95
N PHE A 42 9.15 -1.55 -1.68
CA PHE A 42 9.63 -2.58 -0.75
C PHE A 42 9.16 -3.97 -1.13
N VAL A 43 7.98 -4.08 -1.74
CA VAL A 43 7.47 -5.34 -2.29
C VAL A 43 8.31 -5.73 -3.50
N GLU A 44 8.89 -6.91 -3.47
CA GLU A 44 9.66 -7.53 -4.56
C GLU A 44 8.90 -8.73 -5.12
N PRO A 45 7.93 -8.51 -6.03
CA PRO A 45 7.13 -9.61 -6.54
C PRO A 45 7.91 -10.45 -7.53
N LYS A 46 7.64 -11.76 -7.53
CA LYS A 46 8.13 -12.69 -8.54
C LYS A 46 7.18 -12.71 -9.73
N LYS A 47 7.72 -13.06 -10.90
CA LYS A 47 6.90 -13.21 -12.12
C LYS A 47 5.79 -14.27 -11.90
N GLY A 48 4.57 -13.88 -12.22
CA GLY A 48 3.40 -14.76 -12.11
C GLY A 48 2.68 -14.69 -10.76
N GLU A 49 3.23 -14.01 -9.76
CA GLU A 49 2.58 -13.90 -8.44
C GLU A 49 1.25 -13.14 -8.52
N ARG A 50 0.31 -13.61 -7.71
CA ARG A 50 -0.99 -13.00 -7.44
C ARG A 50 -0.86 -12.17 -6.17
N ILE A 51 -1.11 -10.87 -6.29
CA ILE A 51 -0.95 -9.91 -5.22
C ILE A 51 -2.32 -9.42 -4.75
N LEU A 52 -2.54 -9.41 -3.46
CA LEU A 52 -3.71 -8.85 -2.82
C LEU A 52 -3.35 -7.54 -2.13
N GLU A 53 -3.93 -6.42 -2.56
CA GLU A 53 -3.88 -5.18 -1.81
C GLU A 53 -5.12 -5.03 -0.93
N LEU A 54 -4.93 -4.90 0.38
CA LEU A 54 -6.02 -4.68 1.34
C LEU A 54 -6.11 -3.19 1.70
N GLY A 55 -7.29 -2.58 1.48
CA GLY A 55 -7.49 -1.15 1.63
C GLY A 55 -6.82 -0.36 0.50
N ALA A 56 -7.20 -0.65 -0.75
CA ALA A 56 -6.53 -0.13 -1.93
C ALA A 56 -6.61 1.41 -2.10
N GLY A 57 -7.59 2.06 -1.48
CA GLY A 57 -7.77 3.50 -1.62
C GLY A 57 -7.94 3.90 -3.09
N SER A 58 -7.11 4.81 -3.57
CA SER A 58 -7.07 5.22 -4.99
C SER A 58 -6.36 4.21 -5.91
N GLY A 59 -5.95 3.05 -5.40
CA GLY A 59 -5.30 1.99 -6.17
C GLY A 59 -3.82 2.24 -6.49
N VAL A 60 -3.18 3.19 -5.83
CA VAL A 60 -1.79 3.59 -6.15
C VAL A 60 -0.79 2.45 -5.99
N ILE A 61 -0.88 1.64 -4.93
CA ILE A 61 0.03 0.51 -4.70
C ILE A 61 -0.21 -0.57 -5.76
N SER A 62 -1.47 -0.91 -6.04
CA SER A 62 -1.84 -1.86 -7.11
C SER A 62 -1.30 -1.44 -8.47
N LEU A 63 -1.49 -0.17 -8.84
CA LEU A 63 -1.00 0.39 -10.10
C LEU A 63 0.53 0.35 -10.18
N LEU A 64 1.24 0.76 -9.12
CA LEU A 64 2.69 0.74 -9.05
C LEU A 64 3.26 -0.66 -9.18
N LEU A 65 2.68 -1.64 -8.46
CA LEU A 65 3.11 -3.04 -8.51
C LEU A 65 2.92 -3.63 -9.91
N ALA A 66 1.75 -3.42 -10.52
CA ALA A 66 1.47 -3.93 -11.85
C ALA A 66 2.27 -3.22 -12.95
N PHE A 67 2.51 -1.90 -12.81
CA PHE A 67 3.32 -1.13 -13.76
C PHE A 67 4.78 -1.56 -13.77
N ARG A 68 5.37 -1.74 -12.58
CA ARG A 68 6.77 -2.16 -12.44
C ARG A 68 7.00 -3.62 -12.77
N ASN A 69 6.00 -4.46 -12.63
CA ASN A 69 6.13 -5.91 -12.76
C ASN A 69 5.06 -6.46 -13.74
N PRO A 70 5.36 -6.47 -15.04
CA PRO A 70 4.38 -6.85 -16.07
C PRO A 70 3.81 -8.27 -15.91
N GLY A 71 4.49 -9.14 -15.17
CA GLY A 71 4.09 -10.53 -14.98
C GLY A 71 3.15 -10.80 -13.79
N VAL A 72 2.81 -9.77 -12.97
CA VAL A 72 1.95 -9.97 -11.81
C VAL A 72 0.48 -9.63 -12.10
N ARG A 73 -0.40 -10.20 -11.28
CA ARG A 73 -1.82 -9.82 -11.20
C ARG A 73 -2.10 -9.25 -9.82
N VAL A 74 -2.88 -8.18 -9.74
CA VAL A 74 -3.21 -7.51 -8.49
C VAL A 74 -4.71 -7.45 -8.29
N THR A 75 -5.17 -7.90 -7.14
CA THR A 75 -6.55 -7.70 -6.68
C THR A 75 -6.52 -6.75 -5.49
N GLY A 76 -7.19 -5.62 -5.58
CA GLY A 76 -7.35 -4.67 -4.48
C GLY A 76 -8.72 -4.80 -3.84
N VAL A 77 -8.82 -4.67 -2.53
CA VAL A 77 -10.09 -4.58 -1.79
C VAL A 77 -10.19 -3.18 -1.20
N GLU A 78 -11.29 -2.46 -1.49
CA GLU A 78 -11.53 -1.12 -0.96
C GLU A 78 -12.98 -0.96 -0.49
N ILE A 79 -13.15 -0.49 0.75
CA ILE A 79 -14.47 -0.36 1.37
C ILE A 79 -15.25 0.87 0.89
N GLN A 80 -14.54 1.92 0.48
CA GLN A 80 -15.15 3.16 -0.02
C GLN A 80 -15.43 3.04 -1.52
N ALA A 81 -16.70 2.90 -1.88
CA ALA A 81 -17.12 2.73 -3.28
C ALA A 81 -16.60 3.86 -4.22
N GLU A 82 -16.51 5.10 -3.72
CA GLU A 82 -15.98 6.22 -4.49
C GLU A 82 -14.48 6.05 -4.81
N LEU A 83 -13.68 5.54 -3.86
CA LEU A 83 -12.26 5.29 -4.07
C LEU A 83 -12.05 4.08 -4.97
N ALA A 84 -12.85 3.03 -4.80
CA ALA A 84 -12.81 1.85 -5.67
C ALA A 84 -13.14 2.22 -7.13
N ASP A 85 -14.15 3.06 -7.36
CA ASP A 85 -14.49 3.58 -8.69
C ASP A 85 -13.33 4.43 -9.27
N MET A 86 -12.76 5.33 -8.48
CA MET A 86 -11.64 6.16 -8.88
C MET A 86 -10.40 5.32 -9.24
N ALA A 87 -10.11 4.28 -8.46
CA ALA A 87 -9.05 3.33 -8.75
C ALA A 87 -9.32 2.56 -10.05
N GLY A 88 -10.56 2.11 -10.28
CA GLY A 88 -10.98 1.45 -11.52
C GLY A 88 -10.75 2.33 -12.75
N ARG A 89 -11.12 3.61 -12.68
CA ARG A 89 -10.85 4.57 -13.78
C ARG A 89 -9.35 4.79 -13.98
N SER A 90 -8.57 4.90 -12.93
CA SER A 90 -7.11 4.98 -13.03
C SER A 90 -6.51 3.73 -13.69
N ILE A 91 -7.03 2.54 -13.38
CA ILE A 91 -6.61 1.27 -14.00
C ILE A 91 -6.89 1.31 -15.51
N SER A 92 -8.08 1.74 -15.93
CA SER A 92 -8.45 1.86 -17.34
C SER A 92 -7.60 2.89 -18.09
N MET A 93 -7.32 4.05 -17.47
CA MET A 93 -6.44 5.07 -18.07
C MET A 93 -5.03 4.55 -18.36
N ASN A 94 -4.58 3.54 -17.63
CA ASN A 94 -3.24 2.93 -17.77
C ASN A 94 -3.25 1.62 -18.57
N GLY A 95 -4.39 1.15 -19.09
CA GLY A 95 -4.51 -0.11 -19.84
C GLY A 95 -4.17 -1.34 -18.99
N LEU A 96 -4.51 -1.33 -17.69
CA LEU A 96 -4.13 -2.37 -16.74
C LEU A 96 -5.30 -3.29 -16.35
N GLU A 97 -6.49 -3.18 -16.99
CA GLU A 97 -7.72 -3.93 -16.65
C GLU A 97 -7.54 -5.45 -16.71
N GLY A 98 -6.64 -5.94 -17.56
CA GLY A 98 -6.34 -7.37 -17.66
C GLY A 98 -5.50 -7.92 -16.49
N ARG A 99 -4.97 -7.05 -15.62
CA ARG A 99 -4.03 -7.44 -14.55
C ARG A 99 -4.33 -6.85 -13.18
N VAL A 100 -5.11 -5.78 -13.11
CA VAL A 100 -5.46 -5.09 -11.86
C VAL A 100 -6.97 -5.00 -11.75
N HIS A 101 -7.52 -5.48 -10.64
CA HIS A 101 -8.95 -5.41 -10.34
C HIS A 101 -9.18 -4.88 -8.94
N ILE A 102 -10.12 -3.95 -8.77
CA ILE A 102 -10.52 -3.48 -7.45
C ILE A 102 -11.91 -4.02 -7.12
N VAL A 103 -12.00 -4.71 -6.00
CA VAL A 103 -13.23 -5.28 -5.47
C VAL A 103 -13.75 -4.35 -4.37
N PRO A 104 -14.92 -3.74 -4.54
CA PRO A 104 -15.56 -3.02 -3.44
C PRO A 104 -15.90 -3.98 -2.30
N GLY A 105 -15.39 -3.71 -1.09
CA GLY A 105 -15.62 -4.59 0.03
C GLY A 105 -14.87 -4.23 1.29
N ASP A 106 -15.28 -4.88 2.38
CA ASP A 106 -14.69 -4.69 3.70
C ASP A 106 -13.68 -5.79 3.98
N VAL A 107 -12.45 -5.42 4.32
CA VAL A 107 -11.37 -6.37 4.67
C VAL A 107 -11.75 -7.30 5.83
N ARG A 108 -12.67 -6.87 6.72
CA ARG A 108 -13.20 -7.70 7.82
C ARG A 108 -14.03 -8.88 7.32
N ASN A 109 -14.55 -8.78 6.10
CA ASN A 109 -15.36 -9.82 5.45
C ASN A 109 -14.58 -10.52 4.33
N ALA A 110 -13.25 -10.51 4.38
CA ALA A 110 -12.38 -11.05 3.33
C ALA A 110 -12.72 -12.50 2.93
N ALA A 111 -13.13 -13.34 3.89
CA ALA A 111 -13.53 -14.73 3.63
C ALA A 111 -14.74 -14.88 2.70
N GLY A 112 -15.59 -13.84 2.59
CA GLY A 112 -16.73 -13.81 1.67
C GLY A 112 -16.42 -13.13 0.33
N LEU A 113 -15.29 -12.42 0.24
CA LEU A 113 -14.88 -11.63 -0.93
C LEU A 113 -13.77 -12.31 -1.74
N LEU A 114 -12.95 -13.08 -1.07
CA LEU A 114 -11.72 -13.65 -1.63
C LEU A 114 -11.73 -15.16 -1.49
N GLU A 115 -11.23 -15.83 -2.51
CA GLU A 115 -10.95 -17.25 -2.42
C GLU A 115 -9.80 -17.47 -1.42
N ALA A 116 -10.01 -18.39 -0.47
CA ALA A 116 -8.99 -18.72 0.52
C ALA A 116 -7.76 -19.35 -0.16
N ARG A 117 -6.58 -19.00 0.32
CA ARG A 117 -5.31 -19.54 -0.20
C ARG A 117 -5.15 -19.36 -1.71
N SER A 118 -5.54 -18.21 -2.22
CA SER A 118 -5.49 -17.90 -3.65
C SER A 118 -4.43 -16.85 -4.00
N GLN A 119 -3.74 -16.30 -3.00
CA GLN A 119 -2.80 -15.21 -3.18
C GLN A 119 -1.39 -15.59 -2.72
N ASP A 120 -0.39 -15.08 -3.41
CA ASP A 120 1.02 -15.33 -3.12
C ASP A 120 1.62 -14.22 -2.24
N VAL A 121 1.13 -12.98 -2.42
CA VAL A 121 1.56 -11.82 -1.66
C VAL A 121 0.34 -11.01 -1.22
N ALA A 122 0.30 -10.59 0.05
CA ALA A 122 -0.64 -9.58 0.53
C ALA A 122 0.13 -8.29 0.85
N VAL A 123 -0.44 -7.13 0.50
CA VAL A 123 0.16 -5.83 0.76
C VAL A 123 -0.88 -4.89 1.33
N PHE A 124 -0.51 -4.07 2.32
CA PHE A 124 -1.40 -3.07 2.88
C PHE A 124 -0.70 -1.95 3.63
N ASN A 125 -1.30 -0.79 3.53
CA ASN A 125 -0.99 0.41 4.29
C ASN A 125 -2.19 0.73 5.19
N PRO A 126 -2.31 0.13 6.40
CA PRO A 126 -3.52 0.20 7.19
C PRO A 126 -3.66 1.56 7.86
N PRO A 127 -4.86 1.97 8.25
CA PRO A 127 -5.05 3.22 8.98
C PRO A 127 -4.31 3.20 10.33
N TYR A 128 -3.54 4.27 10.61
CA TYR A 128 -2.61 4.30 11.77
C TYR A 128 -3.24 4.78 13.08
N ARG A 129 -4.43 5.39 13.07
CA ARG A 129 -4.98 6.06 14.25
C ARG A 129 -5.75 5.09 15.14
N LYS A 130 -5.47 5.15 16.46
CA LYS A 130 -6.29 4.49 17.47
C LYS A 130 -7.58 5.29 17.69
N ARG A 131 -8.69 4.57 17.99
CA ARG A 131 -9.92 5.18 18.49
C ARG A 131 -9.60 6.08 19.69
N GLY A 132 -10.10 7.32 19.68
CA GLY A 132 -10.01 8.22 20.83
C GLY A 132 -8.69 8.98 21.00
N SER A 133 -7.73 8.92 20.08
CA SER A 133 -6.49 9.70 20.17
C SER A 133 -6.61 11.04 19.45
N GLY A 134 -6.92 12.11 20.15
CA GLY A 134 -6.77 13.48 19.69
C GLY A 134 -7.92 14.43 19.99
N ARG A 135 -7.62 15.74 20.14
CA ARG A 135 -8.60 16.83 20.24
C ARG A 135 -9.48 16.87 19.00
N VAL A 136 -10.77 16.90 19.23
CA VAL A 136 -11.82 16.85 18.20
C VAL A 136 -11.84 18.16 17.42
N ASN A 137 -11.63 18.06 16.09
CA ASN A 137 -11.82 19.16 15.15
C ASN A 137 -12.82 18.66 14.09
N PRO A 138 -13.92 19.36 13.74
CA PRO A 138 -15.01 18.83 12.88
C PRO A 138 -14.56 18.30 11.52
N GLY A 139 -13.49 18.84 10.93
CA GLY A 139 -12.86 18.27 9.74
C GLY A 139 -12.10 16.97 9.99
N ARG A 140 -11.70 16.74 11.25
CA ARG A 140 -11.03 15.51 11.70
C ARG A 140 -12.01 14.39 12.04
N GLU A 141 -13.24 14.69 12.49
CA GLU A 141 -14.25 13.68 12.77
C GLU A 141 -14.66 12.89 11.52
N LYS A 142 -14.82 13.57 10.38
CA LYS A 142 -15.11 12.91 9.11
C LYS A 142 -13.94 12.04 8.64
N ALA A 143 -12.69 12.46 8.89
CA ALA A 143 -11.51 11.66 8.61
C ALA A 143 -11.36 10.47 9.58
N LEU A 144 -11.67 10.67 10.87
CA LEU A 144 -11.68 9.62 11.90
C LEU A 144 -12.77 8.57 11.61
N ALA A 145 -14.00 8.99 11.28
CA ALA A 145 -15.06 8.09 10.90
C ALA A 145 -14.71 7.23 9.68
N ARG A 146 -14.02 7.80 8.69
CA ARG A 146 -13.50 7.05 7.52
C ARG A 146 -12.41 6.05 7.91
N HIS A 147 -11.55 6.38 8.87
CA HIS A 147 -10.53 5.45 9.39
C HIS A 147 -11.11 4.35 10.30
N GLU A 148 -12.17 4.64 11.04
CA GLU A 148 -12.88 3.64 11.86
C GLU A 148 -13.64 2.62 11.00
N ILE A 149 -14.07 3.00 9.80
CA ILE A 149 -14.71 2.13 8.82
C ILE A 149 -13.69 1.13 8.22
N ALA A 150 -12.42 1.51 8.07
CA ALA A 150 -11.44 0.73 7.34
C ALA A 150 -10.86 -0.50 8.08
N GLY A 151 -11.10 -0.64 9.39
CA GLY A 151 -10.58 -1.76 10.19
C GLY A 151 -9.25 -1.49 10.91
N THR A 152 -8.79 -2.44 11.71
CA THR A 152 -7.54 -2.41 12.48
C THR A 152 -6.43 -3.21 11.78
N ILE A 153 -5.16 -3.03 12.18
CA ILE A 153 -4.06 -3.87 11.67
C ILE A 153 -4.35 -5.37 11.84
N THR A 154 -5.03 -5.77 12.91
CA THR A 154 -5.42 -7.16 13.14
C THR A 154 -6.40 -7.67 12.07
N ASP A 155 -7.36 -6.83 11.67
CA ASP A 155 -8.32 -7.19 10.63
C ASP A 155 -7.63 -7.39 9.27
N PHE A 156 -6.68 -6.52 8.93
CA PHE A 156 -5.86 -6.65 7.73
C PHE A 156 -5.00 -7.91 7.75
N LEU A 157 -4.35 -8.22 8.87
CA LEU A 157 -3.52 -9.42 9.00
C LEU A 157 -4.36 -10.69 8.93
N ARG A 158 -5.55 -10.72 9.50
CA ARG A 158 -6.49 -11.86 9.39
C ARG A 158 -6.95 -12.06 7.95
N ALA A 159 -7.33 -10.97 7.26
CA ALA A 159 -7.68 -11.02 5.85
C ALA A 159 -6.53 -11.58 5.00
N ALA A 160 -5.32 -11.07 5.22
CA ALA A 160 -4.10 -11.56 4.58
C ALA A 160 -3.86 -13.06 4.89
N SER A 161 -4.01 -13.45 6.17
CA SER A 161 -3.82 -14.85 6.58
C SER A 161 -4.83 -15.79 5.92
N CYS A 162 -6.06 -15.37 5.72
CA CYS A 162 -7.08 -16.14 5.02
C CYS A 162 -6.74 -16.31 3.53
N ALA A 163 -6.35 -15.23 2.86
CA ALA A 163 -6.15 -15.19 1.43
C ALA A 163 -4.83 -15.81 0.96
N LEU A 164 -3.78 -15.75 1.78
CA LEU A 164 -2.45 -16.22 1.42
C LEU A 164 -2.33 -17.75 1.44
N GLU A 165 -1.59 -18.28 0.47
CA GLU A 165 -1.08 -19.65 0.49
C GLU A 165 -0.15 -19.87 1.70
N PRO A 166 0.08 -21.12 2.16
CA PRO A 166 1.20 -21.44 3.06
C PRO A 166 2.53 -21.02 2.41
N GLY A 167 3.37 -20.30 3.18
CA GLY A 167 4.60 -19.70 2.63
C GLY A 167 4.39 -18.39 1.88
N GLY A 168 3.16 -17.96 1.68
CA GLY A 168 2.83 -16.66 1.10
C GLY A 168 3.34 -15.50 1.97
N ARG A 169 3.59 -14.35 1.34
CA ARG A 169 4.22 -13.19 1.96
C ARG A 169 3.21 -12.11 2.28
N VAL A 170 3.42 -11.43 3.39
CA VAL A 170 2.71 -10.19 3.73
C VAL A 170 3.69 -9.04 3.80
N CYS A 171 3.39 -7.93 3.14
CA CYS A 171 4.18 -6.70 3.19
C CYS A 171 3.32 -5.56 3.72
N LEU A 172 3.84 -4.80 4.67
CA LEU A 172 3.12 -3.66 5.24
C LEU A 172 4.07 -2.51 5.56
N ILE A 173 3.50 -1.30 5.60
CA ILE A 173 4.15 -0.13 6.18
C ILE A 173 3.37 0.30 7.42
N TYR A 174 4.08 0.69 8.49
CA TYR A 174 3.45 1.06 9.75
C TYR A 174 4.28 2.13 10.48
N PRO A 175 3.69 2.98 11.35
CA PRO A 175 4.46 3.94 12.13
C PRO A 175 5.49 3.25 13.02
N CYS A 176 6.75 3.72 13.03
CA CYS A 176 7.80 3.19 13.90
C CYS A 176 7.42 3.17 15.37
N SER A 177 6.68 4.16 15.84
CA SER A 177 6.18 4.23 17.22
C SER A 177 5.25 3.07 17.62
N ARG A 178 4.76 2.32 16.62
CA ARG A 178 3.88 1.16 16.80
C ARG A 178 4.47 -0.13 16.21
N MET A 179 5.75 -0.14 15.90
CA MET A 179 6.44 -1.29 15.30
C MET A 179 6.27 -2.57 16.13
N VAL A 180 6.43 -2.47 17.45
CA VAL A 180 6.25 -3.63 18.36
C VAL A 180 4.85 -4.22 18.26
N GLU A 181 3.82 -3.36 18.17
CA GLU A 181 2.45 -3.81 17.95
C GLU A 181 2.31 -4.55 16.62
N ALA A 182 2.87 -4.01 15.53
CA ALA A 182 2.80 -4.65 14.22
C ALA A 182 3.45 -6.03 14.23
N ILE A 183 4.67 -6.16 14.73
CA ILE A 183 5.40 -7.43 14.84
C ILE A 183 4.63 -8.44 15.70
N HIS A 184 4.16 -8.00 16.87
CA HIS A 184 3.37 -8.85 17.75
C HIS A 184 2.09 -9.37 17.08
N ARG A 185 1.35 -8.49 16.39
CA ARG A 185 0.13 -8.88 15.66
C ARG A 185 0.41 -9.81 14.49
N MET A 186 1.50 -9.57 13.75
CA MET A 186 1.93 -10.48 12.68
C MET A 186 2.14 -11.90 13.22
N ARG A 187 2.89 -12.06 14.30
CA ARG A 187 3.16 -13.40 14.90
C ARG A 187 1.90 -14.07 15.41
N LEU A 188 0.95 -13.32 16.01
CA LEU A 188 -0.35 -13.87 16.44
C LEU A 188 -1.17 -14.43 15.26
N GLU A 189 -1.07 -13.82 14.09
CA GLU A 189 -1.74 -14.29 12.88
C GLU A 189 -0.87 -15.23 12.03
N LYS A 190 0.20 -15.81 12.64
CA LYS A 190 1.15 -16.76 12.01
C LYS A 190 1.88 -16.19 10.79
N MET A 191 2.10 -14.89 10.77
CA MET A 191 2.93 -14.18 9.80
C MET A 191 4.27 -13.87 10.46
N GLU A 192 5.27 -14.75 10.30
CA GLU A 192 6.57 -14.52 10.92
C GLU A 192 7.35 -13.44 10.16
N PRO A 193 7.76 -12.33 10.83
CA PRO A 193 8.54 -11.27 10.21
C PRO A 193 9.89 -11.80 9.71
N LYS A 194 10.24 -11.51 8.47
CA LYS A 194 11.45 -11.99 7.81
C LYS A 194 12.37 -10.88 7.35
N ARG A 195 11.82 -9.72 6.97
CA ARG A 195 12.57 -8.58 6.48
C ARG A 195 11.96 -7.30 7.03
N LEU A 196 12.81 -6.43 7.56
CA LEU A 196 12.40 -5.16 8.16
C LEU A 196 13.31 -4.04 7.65
N ARG A 197 12.71 -2.89 7.34
CA ARG A 197 13.43 -1.68 6.99
C ARG A 197 12.84 -0.47 7.67
N MET A 198 13.67 0.29 8.38
CA MET A 198 13.27 1.57 8.97
C MET A 198 13.27 2.68 7.91
N VAL A 199 12.27 3.53 7.95
CA VAL A 199 12.20 4.74 7.12
C VAL A 199 12.35 5.96 8.00
N HIS A 200 13.27 6.83 7.65
CA HIS A 200 13.56 8.09 8.34
C HIS A 200 13.34 9.27 7.40
N SER A 201 12.90 10.41 7.92
CA SER A 201 12.81 11.62 7.08
C SER A 201 14.19 12.05 6.60
N LYS A 202 15.22 12.02 7.48
CA LYS A 202 16.61 12.35 7.14
C LYS A 202 17.61 11.67 8.08
N PRO A 203 18.91 11.61 7.73
CA PRO A 203 19.95 11.11 8.65
C PRO A 203 19.89 11.79 10.00
N GLY A 204 20.02 11.02 11.09
CA GLY A 204 19.95 11.51 12.47
C GLY A 204 18.53 11.76 13.00
N SER A 205 17.48 11.69 12.18
CA SER A 205 16.10 11.74 12.67
C SER A 205 15.66 10.40 13.25
N ARG A 206 14.64 10.43 14.11
CA ARG A 206 13.95 9.19 14.53
C ARG A 206 13.25 8.55 13.33
N GLY A 207 13.01 7.23 13.42
CA GLY A 207 12.23 6.52 12.40
C GLY A 207 10.78 6.98 12.37
N ASP A 208 10.28 7.25 11.18
CA ASP A 208 8.89 7.63 10.93
C ASP A 208 8.04 6.39 10.67
N PHE A 209 8.50 5.52 9.77
CA PHE A 209 7.81 4.29 9.41
C PHE A 209 8.75 3.08 9.48
N VAL A 210 8.14 1.91 9.56
CA VAL A 210 8.76 0.62 9.36
C VAL A 210 8.06 -0.11 8.22
N LEU A 211 8.84 -0.64 7.30
CA LEU A 211 8.42 -1.58 6.27
C LEU A 211 8.73 -2.98 6.79
N VAL A 212 7.75 -3.87 6.78
CA VAL A 212 7.93 -5.24 7.26
C VAL A 212 7.39 -6.21 6.22
N GLU A 213 8.19 -7.22 5.92
CA GLU A 213 7.74 -8.42 5.20
C GLU A 213 7.74 -9.60 6.15
N GLY A 214 6.67 -10.37 6.15
CA GLY A 214 6.54 -11.63 6.88
C GLY A 214 6.11 -12.76 5.98
N ILE A 215 6.32 -14.00 6.44
CA ILE A 215 5.95 -15.22 5.73
C ILE A 215 4.92 -16.00 6.56
N LYS A 216 3.83 -16.42 5.93
CA LYS A 216 2.81 -17.25 6.56
C LYS A 216 3.35 -18.62 6.90
N GLY A 217 3.39 -18.94 8.19
CA GLY A 217 3.96 -20.18 8.70
C GLY A 217 5.49 -20.25 8.61
N GLY A 218 6.18 -19.12 8.41
CA GLY A 218 7.64 -19.05 8.37
C GLY A 218 8.26 -19.40 9.73
N GLY A 219 9.50 -19.90 9.69
CA GLY A 219 10.35 -20.08 10.87
C GLY A 219 10.88 -18.73 11.39
N GLU A 220 11.54 -18.72 12.52
CA GLU A 220 12.17 -17.54 13.10
C GLU A 220 13.25 -16.94 12.17
N GLU A 221 13.95 -15.93 12.61
CA GLU A 221 14.97 -15.11 11.91
C GLU A 221 14.41 -13.91 11.15
N LEU A 222 14.86 -12.74 11.58
CA LEU A 222 14.53 -11.45 11.00
C LEU A 222 15.79 -10.76 10.45
N SER A 223 15.78 -10.43 9.17
CA SER A 223 16.78 -9.57 8.54
C SER A 223 16.39 -8.11 8.68
N VAL A 224 17.24 -7.29 9.29
CA VAL A 224 17.06 -5.84 9.36
C VAL A 224 17.91 -5.20 8.27
N LEU A 225 17.26 -4.57 7.30
CA LEU A 225 17.90 -3.90 6.18
C LEU A 225 18.47 -2.53 6.58
N PRO A 226 19.45 -2.00 5.84
CA PRO A 226 19.89 -0.62 6.03
C PRO A 226 18.72 0.36 5.99
N PRO A 227 18.72 1.41 6.83
CA PRO A 227 17.61 2.36 6.88
C PRO A 227 17.43 3.08 5.55
N LEU A 228 16.20 3.45 5.21
CA LEU A 228 15.88 4.32 4.10
C LEU A 228 15.72 5.75 4.61
N PHE A 229 16.39 6.70 3.97
CA PHE A 229 16.22 8.12 4.23
C PHE A 229 15.41 8.75 3.10
N VAL A 230 14.34 9.49 3.45
CA VAL A 230 13.52 10.19 2.44
C VAL A 230 14.29 11.36 1.85
N TYR A 231 14.90 12.17 2.71
CA TYR A 231 15.66 13.34 2.32
C TYR A 231 17.14 13.22 2.74
N ARG A 232 18.02 13.83 1.95
CA ARG A 232 19.39 14.18 2.34
C ARG A 232 19.38 15.55 3.02
N GLU A 233 20.52 16.22 3.10
CA GLU A 233 20.59 17.59 3.62
C GLU A 233 19.62 18.52 2.88
N GLY A 234 18.84 19.28 3.64
CA GLY A 234 17.76 20.12 3.12
C GLY A 234 16.49 19.31 2.82
N GLU A 235 15.76 19.73 1.78
CA GLU A 235 14.49 19.11 1.33
C GLU A 235 14.63 18.29 0.04
N ARG A 236 15.87 17.96 -0.36
CA ARG A 236 16.11 17.14 -1.54
C ARG A 236 15.95 15.67 -1.18
N TYR A 237 15.31 14.91 -2.04
CA TYR A 237 15.23 13.47 -1.90
C TYR A 237 16.62 12.83 -1.81
N SER A 238 16.71 11.71 -1.09
CA SER A 238 17.92 10.90 -1.06
C SER A 238 18.21 10.32 -2.44
N GLU A 239 19.45 9.95 -2.70
CA GLU A 239 19.84 9.33 -3.98
C GLU A 239 19.06 8.05 -4.25
N GLU A 240 18.80 7.27 -3.21
CA GLU A 240 17.99 6.06 -3.32
C GLU A 240 16.55 6.39 -3.75
N LEU A 241 15.95 7.42 -3.16
CA LEU A 241 14.59 7.82 -3.51
C LEU A 241 14.53 8.47 -4.90
N GLU A 242 15.53 9.28 -5.27
CA GLU A 242 15.66 9.80 -6.63
C GLU A 242 15.86 8.68 -7.66
N ALA A 243 16.65 7.66 -7.34
CA ALA A 243 16.83 6.49 -8.20
C ALA A 243 15.53 5.69 -8.33
N LEU A 244 14.78 5.56 -7.23
CA LEU A 244 13.45 4.95 -7.22
C LEU A 244 12.52 5.67 -8.21
N PHE A 245 12.46 6.99 -8.16
CA PHE A 245 11.64 7.77 -9.09
C PHE A 245 12.19 7.73 -10.53
N ARG A 246 13.52 7.69 -10.74
CA ARG A 246 14.15 7.60 -12.06
C ARG A 246 13.97 6.21 -12.71
N ASN A 247 14.22 5.14 -11.99
CA ASN A 247 14.08 3.77 -12.51
C ASN A 247 12.65 3.46 -12.96
N LEU A 248 11.71 4.21 -12.41
CA LEU A 248 10.32 4.19 -12.82
C LEU A 248 10.06 5.10 -14.05
N SER A 249 11.02 5.99 -14.41
CA SER A 249 10.89 6.85 -15.61
C SER A 249 11.42 6.18 -16.89
N GLY A 250 11.96 4.97 -16.84
CA GLY A 250 12.37 4.23 -18.04
C GLY A 250 13.63 4.76 -18.73
N ALA A 251 14.59 5.28 -17.97
CA ALA A 251 15.96 5.49 -18.44
C ALA A 251 16.76 4.20 -18.27
N GLY A 252 16.50 3.24 -19.10
CA GLY A 252 17.23 2.02 -19.28
C GLY A 252 16.99 1.57 -20.69
N GLY A 253 17.84 2.09 -21.60
CA GLY A 253 17.96 1.69 -22.99
C GLY A 253 18.50 0.29 -23.14
#